data_c17fc715da7213d45399a45509d983fe
#
_entry.id   c17fc715da7213d45399a45509d983fe
#
_cell.length_a   1.000
_cell.length_b   1.000
_cell.length_c   1.000
_cell.angle_alpha   90.00
_cell.angle_beta   90.00
_cell.angle_gamma   90.00
#
_symmetry.space_group_name_H-M   'P 1'
#
loop_
_entity.id
_entity.type
_entity.pdbx_description
1 polymer ?
#
loop_
_entity_poly.entity_id
_entity_poly.type
_entity_poly.pdbx_seq_one_letter_code
_entity_poly.pdbx_strand_id
1 'polypeptide(L)'
;MADEIVRAMTADGYVKAVAVTGRDLVERARNIHTLLPMATAALGRTLLGASMLGDMLKEQKGSLTLQIKGGGPLGTVLAVSDYEGNVRGYVQNPHVELMEKHQGKLDVGAAVGSTGTLTVIKDIGLKEPYVGSIGLFSGEIADDLAMYFVESEQIPTACALGVLVGTDQSVTSAGGYIIQLLPGASDDIIDKIEAGVHRVGSVSHALEGGLDGEGLLRAVLSDFDLEILEKHPVEYRCYCSRDRVTRALISMGREELSSLIQDQGQADLTCQFCDKIYHYSKEQLEQLLAEM
;
A
#
# COMPACT_ATOMS: atom_id res chain seq x y z
N MET A 1 -7.83 -5.14 -17.62
CA MET A 1 -6.60 -4.32 -17.71
C MET A 1 -5.60 -4.97 -16.78
N ALA A 2 -4.36 -5.20 -17.18
CA ALA A 2 -3.36 -5.82 -16.30
C ALA A 2 -2.95 -4.82 -15.20
N ASP A 3 -2.66 -5.33 -14.01
CA ASP A 3 -2.11 -4.51 -12.94
C ASP A 3 -0.63 -4.27 -13.23
N GLU A 4 -0.24 -3.00 -13.31
CA GLU A 4 1.12 -2.59 -13.70
C GLU A 4 1.56 -1.30 -13.01
N ILE A 5 2.86 -1.12 -12.88
CA ILE A 5 3.50 0.16 -12.60
C ILE A 5 4.06 0.73 -13.90
N VAL A 6 3.93 2.05 -14.04
CA VAL A 6 4.50 2.85 -15.13
C VAL A 6 5.32 3.97 -14.54
N ARG A 7 6.62 4.02 -14.89
CA ARG A 7 7.51 5.13 -14.55
C ARG A 7 7.67 6.06 -15.73
N ALA A 8 7.65 7.35 -15.48
CA ALA A 8 7.84 8.37 -16.48
C ALA A 8 8.64 9.55 -15.95
N MET A 9 9.18 10.34 -16.86
CA MET A 9 9.84 11.59 -16.59
C MET A 9 9.51 12.59 -17.70
N THR A 10 9.48 13.87 -17.39
CA THR A 10 9.39 14.91 -18.42
C THR A 10 10.72 15.07 -19.14
N ALA A 11 10.69 15.38 -20.44
CA ALA A 11 11.90 15.52 -21.26
C ALA A 11 12.85 16.62 -20.77
N ASP A 12 12.32 17.62 -20.07
CA ASP A 12 13.11 18.69 -19.42
C ASP A 12 13.79 18.21 -18.12
N GLY A 13 13.45 17.01 -17.60
CA GLY A 13 14.05 16.41 -16.43
C GLY A 13 13.63 16.99 -15.10
N TYR A 14 12.59 17.85 -15.03
CA TYR A 14 12.14 18.45 -13.78
C TYR A 14 11.01 17.75 -13.06
N VAL A 15 10.32 16.81 -13.74
CA VAL A 15 9.20 16.06 -13.15
C VAL A 15 9.41 14.57 -13.35
N LYS A 16 9.42 13.82 -12.27
CA LYS A 16 9.31 12.37 -12.32
C LYS A 16 7.94 11.93 -11.84
N ALA A 17 7.41 10.88 -12.46
CA ALA A 17 6.10 10.36 -12.16
C ALA A 17 6.08 8.84 -12.13
N VAL A 18 5.25 8.28 -11.28
CA VAL A 18 4.93 6.87 -11.27
C VAL A 18 3.42 6.72 -11.16
N ALA A 19 2.84 5.82 -11.93
CA ALA A 19 1.44 5.42 -11.80
C ALA A 19 1.35 3.92 -11.58
N VAL A 20 0.29 3.50 -10.91
CA VAL A 20 -0.06 2.10 -10.69
C VAL A 20 -1.51 1.86 -11.07
N THR A 21 -1.78 0.78 -11.79
CA THR A 21 -3.09 0.15 -11.88
C THR A 21 -3.08 -1.11 -11.03
N GLY A 22 -4.16 -1.39 -10.29
CA GLY A 22 -4.15 -2.46 -9.30
C GLY A 22 -5.53 -2.99 -8.95
N ARG A 23 -6.42 -3.12 -9.96
CA ARG A 23 -7.77 -3.64 -9.73
C ARG A 23 -7.76 -5.07 -9.20
N ASP A 24 -7.01 -5.96 -9.84
CA ASP A 24 -6.97 -7.38 -9.49
C ASP A 24 -6.19 -7.60 -8.19
N LEU A 25 -5.15 -6.78 -7.94
CA LEU A 25 -4.37 -6.73 -6.70
C LEU A 25 -5.27 -6.39 -5.49
N VAL A 26 -6.09 -5.33 -5.61
CA VAL A 26 -6.99 -4.90 -4.53
C VAL A 26 -8.14 -5.89 -4.37
N GLU A 27 -8.71 -6.40 -5.46
CA GLU A 27 -9.75 -7.44 -5.41
C GLU A 27 -9.25 -8.72 -4.74
N ARG A 28 -7.98 -9.10 -4.98
CA ARG A 28 -7.36 -10.24 -4.29
C ARG A 28 -7.25 -10.01 -2.79
N ALA A 29 -6.83 -8.79 -2.36
CA ALA A 29 -6.81 -8.44 -0.94
C ALA A 29 -8.20 -8.49 -0.31
N ARG A 30 -9.22 -7.94 -1.02
CA ARG A 30 -10.62 -7.98 -0.58
C ARG A 30 -11.10 -9.40 -0.34
N ASN A 31 -10.84 -10.30 -1.27
CA ASN A 31 -11.25 -11.71 -1.18
C ASN A 31 -10.53 -12.47 -0.07
N ILE A 32 -9.23 -12.24 0.13
CA ILE A 32 -8.44 -12.89 1.20
C ILE A 32 -9.01 -12.50 2.57
N HIS A 33 -9.23 -11.20 2.80
CA HIS A 33 -9.59 -10.66 4.13
C HIS A 33 -11.10 -10.42 4.28
N THR A 34 -11.93 -10.82 3.31
CA THR A 34 -13.39 -10.59 3.30
C THR A 34 -13.77 -9.14 3.64
N LEU A 35 -13.07 -8.19 2.99
CA LEU A 35 -13.21 -6.77 3.29
C LEU A 35 -14.56 -6.21 2.87
N LEU A 36 -15.19 -5.42 3.75
CA LEU A 36 -16.30 -4.54 3.40
C LEU A 36 -15.79 -3.32 2.61
N PRO A 37 -16.67 -2.59 1.88
CA PRO A 37 -16.27 -1.51 0.96
C PRO A 37 -15.34 -0.46 1.57
N MET A 38 -15.56 -0.03 2.82
CA MET A 38 -14.70 0.94 3.51
C MET A 38 -13.27 0.42 3.69
N ALA A 39 -13.15 -0.81 4.20
CA ALA A 39 -11.85 -1.47 4.40
C ALA A 39 -11.16 -1.76 3.06
N THR A 40 -11.93 -2.12 2.02
CA THR A 40 -11.44 -2.32 0.66
C THR A 40 -10.84 -1.04 0.10
N ALA A 41 -11.53 0.09 0.22
CA ALA A 41 -11.04 1.37 -0.26
C ALA A 41 -9.79 1.83 0.50
N ALA A 42 -9.77 1.73 1.83
CA ALA A 42 -8.64 2.12 2.66
C ALA A 42 -7.42 1.24 2.43
N LEU A 43 -7.56 -0.09 2.54
CA LEU A 43 -6.45 -1.01 2.30
C LEU A 43 -5.97 -0.93 0.85
N GLY A 44 -6.88 -0.86 -0.12
CA GLY A 44 -6.55 -0.74 -1.54
C GLY A 44 -5.69 0.48 -1.83
N ARG A 45 -6.07 1.68 -1.35
CA ARG A 45 -5.25 2.89 -1.48
C ARG A 45 -3.89 2.73 -0.79
N THR A 46 -3.85 2.10 0.38
CA THR A 46 -2.58 1.86 1.11
C THR A 46 -1.67 0.89 0.34
N LEU A 47 -2.22 -0.17 -0.26
CA LEU A 47 -1.48 -1.12 -1.11
C LEU A 47 -0.92 -0.43 -2.36
N LEU A 48 -1.74 0.38 -3.05
CA LEU A 48 -1.31 1.13 -4.24
C LEU A 48 -0.20 2.15 -3.91
N GLY A 49 -0.36 2.89 -2.82
CA GLY A 49 0.68 3.79 -2.32
C GLY A 49 1.97 3.05 -1.97
N ALA A 50 1.87 1.94 -1.24
CA ALA A 50 3.02 1.10 -0.89
C ALA A 50 3.70 0.50 -2.12
N SER A 51 2.93 0.09 -3.14
CA SER A 51 3.44 -0.43 -4.42
C SER A 51 4.35 0.58 -5.11
N MET A 52 3.87 1.82 -5.29
CA MET A 52 4.65 2.89 -5.90
C MET A 52 5.89 3.27 -5.07
N LEU A 53 5.75 3.33 -3.73
CA LEU A 53 6.89 3.61 -2.85
C LEU A 53 7.93 2.48 -2.86
N GLY A 54 7.51 1.22 -2.95
CA GLY A 54 8.40 0.07 -3.06
C GLY A 54 9.17 0.07 -4.37
N ASP A 55 8.49 0.36 -5.46
CA ASP A 55 9.07 0.53 -6.79
C ASP A 55 10.12 1.66 -6.87
N MET A 56 10.00 2.67 -5.99
CA MET A 56 11.00 3.73 -5.87
C MET A 56 12.26 3.33 -5.11
N LEU A 57 12.30 2.15 -4.46
CA LEU A 57 13.50 1.64 -3.80
C LEU A 57 14.57 1.31 -4.86
N LYS A 58 15.83 1.63 -4.55
CA LYS A 58 16.96 1.37 -5.45
C LYS A 58 17.58 -0.01 -5.23
N GLU A 59 17.37 -0.58 -4.04
CA GLU A 59 17.99 -1.84 -3.61
C GLU A 59 17.12 -3.04 -3.97
N GLN A 60 17.66 -3.93 -4.80
CA GLN A 60 16.96 -5.13 -5.32
C GLN A 60 16.45 -6.12 -4.26
N LYS A 61 16.82 -5.97 -3.00
CA LYS A 61 16.32 -6.78 -1.88
C LYS A 61 15.57 -5.95 -0.85
N GLY A 62 15.34 -4.69 -1.19
CA GLY A 62 14.65 -3.77 -0.32
C GLY A 62 13.18 -4.14 -0.12
N SER A 63 12.66 -3.77 1.03
CA SER A 63 11.23 -3.81 1.31
C SER A 63 10.79 -2.53 2.00
N LEU A 64 9.52 -2.18 1.79
CA LEU A 64 8.91 -1.01 2.39
C LEU A 64 7.65 -1.42 3.14
N THR A 65 7.50 -0.91 4.35
CA THR A 65 6.26 -1.02 5.12
C THR A 65 5.62 0.36 5.24
N LEU A 66 4.38 0.47 4.81
CA LEU A 66 3.52 1.63 5.01
C LEU A 66 2.48 1.27 6.06
N GLN A 67 2.51 1.97 7.20
CA GLN A 67 1.60 1.77 8.30
C GLN A 67 0.83 3.05 8.61
N ILE A 68 -0.49 2.95 8.72
CA ILE A 68 -1.39 4.06 9.06
C ILE A 68 -2.16 3.67 10.31
N LYS A 69 -2.09 4.53 11.33
CA LYS A 69 -2.80 4.42 12.61
C LYS A 69 -3.50 5.74 12.86
N GLY A 70 -4.72 5.90 12.39
CA GLY A 70 -5.44 7.16 12.43
C GLY A 70 -6.38 7.32 13.62
N GLY A 71 -6.60 6.27 14.42
CA GLY A 71 -7.54 6.29 15.52
C GLY A 71 -9.01 6.12 15.11
N GLY A 72 -9.29 5.94 13.82
CA GLY A 72 -10.63 5.65 13.32
C GLY A 72 -11.03 4.17 13.48
N PRO A 73 -12.27 3.81 13.10
CA PRO A 73 -12.83 2.47 13.31
C PRO A 73 -12.09 1.35 12.56
N LEU A 74 -11.38 1.64 11.45
CA LEU A 74 -10.58 0.65 10.74
C LEU A 74 -9.38 0.16 11.56
N GLY A 75 -8.95 0.93 12.58
CA GLY A 75 -7.75 0.63 13.35
C GLY A 75 -6.48 0.81 12.50
N THR A 76 -5.55 -0.14 12.60
CA THR A 76 -4.32 -0.12 11.83
C THR A 76 -4.56 -0.62 10.40
N VAL A 77 -4.11 0.16 9.40
CA VAL A 77 -3.99 -0.26 8.00
C VAL A 77 -2.51 -0.40 7.67
N LEU A 78 -2.10 -1.55 7.17
CA LEU A 78 -0.70 -1.87 6.92
C LEU A 78 -0.52 -2.52 5.55
N ALA A 79 0.43 -2.00 4.79
CA ALA A 79 0.89 -2.60 3.54
C ALA A 79 2.42 -2.76 3.53
N VAL A 80 2.88 -3.83 2.91
CA VAL A 80 4.30 -4.11 2.69
C VAL A 80 4.52 -4.31 1.21
N SER A 81 5.50 -3.61 0.65
CA SER A 81 5.94 -3.76 -0.74
C SER A 81 7.37 -4.31 -0.80
N ASP A 82 7.66 -5.04 -1.86
CA ASP A 82 9.04 -5.30 -2.28
C ASP A 82 9.53 -4.21 -3.26
N TYR A 83 10.76 -4.35 -3.72
CA TYR A 83 11.39 -3.42 -4.69
C TYR A 83 10.81 -3.51 -6.11
N GLU A 84 10.02 -4.54 -6.41
CA GLU A 84 9.30 -4.71 -7.68
C GLU A 84 7.86 -4.17 -7.60
N GLY A 85 7.49 -3.55 -6.48
CA GLY A 85 6.14 -3.03 -6.28
C GLY A 85 5.08 -4.09 -5.96
N ASN A 86 5.44 -5.38 -5.81
CA ASN A 86 4.48 -6.38 -5.36
C ASN A 86 4.14 -6.16 -3.90
N VAL A 87 2.87 -6.26 -3.55
CA VAL A 87 2.39 -5.88 -2.23
C VAL A 87 1.63 -6.97 -1.51
N ARG A 88 1.57 -6.82 -0.20
CA ARG A 88 0.66 -7.51 0.72
C ARG A 88 0.28 -6.56 1.84
N GLY A 89 -0.87 -6.76 2.44
CA GLY A 89 -1.31 -5.89 3.54
C GLY A 89 -2.51 -6.46 4.25
N TYR A 90 -2.92 -5.78 5.30
CA TYR A 90 -4.14 -6.07 6.04
C TYR A 90 -4.68 -4.80 6.70
N VAL A 91 -5.93 -4.86 7.10
CA VAL A 91 -6.59 -3.87 7.94
C VAL A 91 -7.05 -4.55 9.24
N GLN A 92 -6.88 -3.88 10.36
CA GLN A 92 -7.18 -4.45 11.67
C GLN A 92 -8.66 -4.82 11.81
N ASN A 93 -9.56 -3.94 11.36
CA ASN A 93 -11.00 -4.14 11.40
C ASN A 93 -11.57 -4.15 9.98
N PRO A 94 -11.70 -5.34 9.34
CA PRO A 94 -12.13 -5.45 7.95
C PRO A 94 -13.63 -5.20 7.73
N HIS A 95 -14.44 -5.24 8.79
CA HIS A 95 -15.90 -5.21 8.72
C HIS A 95 -16.48 -3.89 9.27
N VAL A 96 -15.88 -2.76 8.89
CA VAL A 96 -16.41 -1.44 9.23
C VAL A 96 -17.57 -1.09 8.28
N GLU A 97 -18.69 -0.65 8.85
CA GLU A 97 -19.88 -0.24 8.10
C GLU A 97 -19.62 0.97 7.20
N LEU A 98 -20.50 1.17 6.21
CA LEU A 98 -20.40 2.28 5.26
C LEU A 98 -20.50 3.63 5.99
N MET A 99 -19.54 4.48 5.73
CA MET A 99 -19.53 5.89 6.09
C MET A 99 -19.50 6.70 4.79
N GLU A 100 -20.52 7.50 4.52
CA GLU A 100 -20.62 8.31 3.32
C GLU A 100 -20.32 9.78 3.61
N LYS A 101 -19.46 10.38 2.81
CA LYS A 101 -19.13 11.78 2.90
C LYS A 101 -20.22 12.64 2.23
N HIS A 102 -20.50 12.39 0.97
CA HIS A 102 -21.55 12.99 0.15
C HIS A 102 -21.82 12.17 -1.12
N GLN A 103 -23.07 12.04 -1.54
CA GLN A 103 -23.46 11.48 -2.84
C GLN A 103 -22.84 10.13 -3.20
N GLY A 104 -22.82 9.17 -2.27
CA GLY A 104 -22.26 7.82 -2.51
C GLY A 104 -20.74 7.73 -2.48
N LYS A 105 -20.02 8.80 -2.13
CA LYS A 105 -18.57 8.77 -1.93
C LYS A 105 -18.24 8.27 -0.53
N LEU A 106 -17.44 7.19 -0.43
CA LEU A 106 -16.96 6.66 0.84
C LEU A 106 -16.12 7.68 1.62
N ASP A 107 -16.41 7.86 2.91
CA ASP A 107 -15.61 8.70 3.81
C ASP A 107 -14.44 7.89 4.40
N VAL A 108 -13.44 7.63 3.56
CA VAL A 108 -12.26 6.85 3.95
C VAL A 108 -11.47 7.59 5.04
N GLY A 109 -11.39 8.92 4.96
CA GLY A 109 -10.72 9.73 5.99
C GLY A 109 -11.33 9.55 7.37
N ALA A 110 -12.66 9.58 7.51
CA ALA A 110 -13.33 9.32 8.78
C ALA A 110 -13.12 7.87 9.27
N ALA A 111 -13.10 6.90 8.36
CA ALA A 111 -12.89 5.50 8.72
C ALA A 111 -11.45 5.20 9.18
N VAL A 112 -10.46 5.86 8.59
CA VAL A 112 -9.04 5.80 8.99
C VAL A 112 -8.81 6.62 10.25
N GLY A 113 -9.40 7.82 10.33
CA GLY A 113 -9.14 8.82 11.36
C GLY A 113 -7.89 9.66 11.07
N SER A 114 -7.77 10.81 11.74
CA SER A 114 -6.70 11.79 11.52
C SER A 114 -5.90 12.16 12.77
N THR A 115 -6.06 11.42 13.89
CA THR A 115 -5.42 11.76 15.16
C THR A 115 -4.16 10.96 15.47
N GLY A 116 -3.63 10.26 14.48
CA GLY A 116 -2.49 9.36 14.65
C GLY A 116 -1.35 9.62 13.67
N THR A 117 -0.74 8.54 13.17
CA THR A 117 0.48 8.63 12.37
C THR A 117 0.42 7.81 11.09
N LEU A 118 1.09 8.31 10.05
CA LEU A 118 1.56 7.56 8.90
C LEU A 118 3.06 7.31 9.08
N THR A 119 3.46 6.06 8.99
CA THR A 119 4.85 5.63 9.16
C THR A 119 5.30 4.81 7.94
N VAL A 120 6.44 5.20 7.38
CA VAL A 120 7.12 4.48 6.29
C VAL A 120 8.41 3.90 6.84
N ILE A 121 8.57 2.58 6.72
CA ILE A 121 9.78 1.86 7.12
C ILE A 121 10.41 1.29 5.86
N LYS A 122 11.64 1.70 5.55
CA LYS A 122 12.42 1.22 4.40
C LYS A 122 13.54 0.31 4.91
N ASP A 123 13.40 -1.00 4.69
CA ASP A 123 14.46 -1.97 4.95
C ASP A 123 15.24 -2.19 3.65
N ILE A 124 16.41 -1.60 3.58
CA ILE A 124 17.31 -1.65 2.43
C ILE A 124 18.58 -2.45 2.73
N GLY A 125 18.52 -3.35 3.72
CA GLY A 125 19.63 -4.22 4.10
C GLY A 125 20.70 -3.54 4.97
N LEU A 126 20.44 -2.37 5.53
CA LEU A 126 21.27 -1.73 6.54
C LEU A 126 21.07 -2.38 7.92
N LYS A 127 21.96 -2.06 8.86
CA LYS A 127 21.86 -2.57 10.23
C LYS A 127 20.53 -2.22 10.91
N GLU A 128 20.02 -1.03 10.61
CA GLU A 128 18.71 -0.55 11.06
C GLU A 128 17.94 -0.02 9.86
N PRO A 129 16.62 -0.29 9.75
CA PRO A 129 15.82 0.26 8.69
C PRO A 129 15.66 1.79 8.85
N TYR A 130 15.49 2.49 7.76
CA TYR A 130 15.07 3.89 7.80
C TYR A 130 13.59 3.96 8.20
N VAL A 131 13.27 4.84 9.14
CA VAL A 131 11.89 5.07 9.61
C VAL A 131 11.56 6.54 9.50
N GLY A 132 10.60 6.87 8.63
CA GLY A 132 9.98 8.19 8.54
C GLY A 132 8.55 8.14 9.08
N SER A 133 8.16 9.10 9.90
CA SER A 133 6.82 9.16 10.47
C SER A 133 6.33 10.59 10.54
N ILE A 134 5.06 10.82 10.16
CA ILE A 134 4.37 12.10 10.26
C ILE A 134 3.05 11.95 11.02
N GLY A 135 2.53 13.05 11.55
CA GLY A 135 1.13 13.13 11.98
C GLY A 135 0.22 13.05 10.76
N LEU A 136 -0.92 12.38 10.87
CA LEU A 136 -1.93 12.37 9.81
C LEU A 136 -2.54 13.76 9.66
N PHE A 137 -2.70 14.19 8.42
CA PHE A 137 -3.31 15.46 8.06
C PHE A 137 -4.83 15.33 7.91
N SER A 138 -5.29 14.32 7.15
CA SER A 138 -6.71 14.17 6.83
C SER A 138 -7.27 12.76 7.07
N GLY A 139 -6.42 11.74 7.11
CA GLY A 139 -6.82 10.35 7.02
C GLY A 139 -7.19 9.89 5.60
N GLU A 140 -7.23 10.80 4.62
CA GLU A 140 -7.27 10.48 3.19
C GLU A 140 -5.85 10.11 2.77
N ILE A 141 -5.63 8.85 2.50
CA ILE A 141 -4.30 8.23 2.39
C ILE A 141 -3.39 8.93 1.36
N ALA A 142 -3.97 9.44 0.26
CA ALA A 142 -3.21 10.16 -0.76
C ALA A 142 -2.66 11.49 -0.25
N ASP A 143 -3.48 12.24 0.49
CA ASP A 143 -3.08 13.53 1.07
C ASP A 143 -1.97 13.32 2.11
N ASP A 144 -2.15 12.32 2.97
CA ASP A 144 -1.16 11.98 4.01
C ASP A 144 0.16 11.50 3.41
N LEU A 145 0.13 10.76 2.27
CA LEU A 145 1.34 10.40 1.54
C LEU A 145 2.03 11.61 0.91
N ALA A 146 1.27 12.55 0.34
CA ALA A 146 1.84 13.79 -0.19
C ALA A 146 2.53 14.57 0.93
N MET A 147 1.90 14.71 2.11
CA MET A 147 2.49 15.33 3.29
C MET A 147 3.74 14.60 3.79
N TYR A 148 3.74 13.25 3.77
CA TYR A 148 4.93 12.47 4.11
C TYR A 148 6.13 12.84 3.23
N PHE A 149 5.93 12.98 1.92
CA PHE A 149 7.01 13.38 1.03
C PHE A 149 7.51 14.79 1.31
N VAL A 150 6.62 15.73 1.63
CA VAL A 150 7.00 17.10 1.95
C VAL A 150 7.73 17.19 3.30
N GLU A 151 7.18 16.61 4.35
CA GLU A 151 7.70 16.77 5.71
C GLU A 151 8.91 15.88 6.00
N SER A 152 8.88 14.61 5.52
CA SER A 152 9.91 13.63 5.85
C SER A 152 10.99 13.51 4.77
N GLU A 153 10.62 13.54 3.48
CA GLU A 153 11.55 13.39 2.36
C GLU A 153 11.97 14.74 1.75
N GLN A 154 11.27 15.83 2.08
CA GLN A 154 11.48 17.19 1.56
C GLN A 154 11.36 17.27 0.03
N ILE A 155 10.46 16.49 -0.54
CA ILE A 155 10.19 16.44 -1.98
C ILE A 155 8.76 16.90 -2.24
N PRO A 156 8.55 18.04 -2.93
CA PRO A 156 7.21 18.46 -3.35
C PRO A 156 6.57 17.40 -4.21
N THR A 157 5.38 16.93 -3.79
CA THR A 157 4.75 15.75 -4.36
C THR A 157 3.25 15.94 -4.51
N ALA A 158 2.71 15.64 -5.70
CA ALA A 158 1.29 15.41 -5.91
C ALA A 158 1.01 13.90 -5.88
N CYS A 159 0.04 13.49 -5.07
CA CYS A 159 -0.38 12.10 -4.95
C CYS A 159 -1.89 11.99 -5.11
N ALA A 160 -2.34 11.04 -5.91
CA ALA A 160 -3.76 10.71 -6.00
C ALA A 160 -3.94 9.19 -6.06
N LEU A 161 -4.88 8.70 -5.27
CA LEU A 161 -5.22 7.28 -5.15
C LEU A 161 -6.73 7.10 -5.26
N GLY A 162 -7.17 6.11 -6.01
CA GLY A 162 -8.58 5.80 -6.19
C GLY A 162 -8.84 4.31 -6.14
N VAL A 163 -9.89 3.92 -5.42
CA VAL A 163 -10.47 2.58 -5.43
C VAL A 163 -11.97 2.74 -5.53
N LEU A 164 -12.56 2.16 -6.55
CA LEU A 164 -14.00 2.14 -6.78
C LEU A 164 -14.53 0.74 -6.50
N VAL A 165 -15.52 0.66 -5.63
CA VAL A 165 -16.18 -0.59 -5.24
C VAL A 165 -17.60 -0.57 -5.78
N GLY A 166 -17.97 -1.60 -6.53
CA GLY A 166 -19.30 -1.75 -7.10
C GLY A 166 -20.37 -2.10 -6.07
N THR A 167 -21.61 -2.09 -6.50
CA THR A 167 -22.77 -2.45 -5.66
C THR A 167 -22.76 -3.92 -5.23
N ASP A 168 -22.08 -4.76 -5.98
CA ASP A 168 -21.80 -6.17 -5.66
C ASP A 168 -20.58 -6.35 -4.73
N GLN A 169 -20.02 -5.24 -4.25
CA GLN A 169 -18.82 -5.13 -3.43
C GLN A 169 -17.52 -5.55 -4.11
N SER A 170 -17.51 -5.86 -5.42
CA SER A 170 -16.28 -6.11 -6.17
C SER A 170 -15.53 -4.80 -6.47
N VAL A 171 -14.22 -4.89 -6.68
CA VAL A 171 -13.42 -3.74 -7.11
C VAL A 171 -13.58 -3.55 -8.61
N THR A 172 -14.15 -2.42 -9.03
CA THR A 172 -14.36 -2.10 -10.45
C THR A 172 -13.14 -1.40 -11.05
N SER A 173 -12.50 -0.50 -10.31
CA SER A 173 -11.24 0.14 -10.68
C SER A 173 -10.40 0.48 -9.46
N ALA A 174 -9.07 0.42 -9.60
CA ALA A 174 -8.13 0.81 -8.57
C ALA A 174 -6.81 1.25 -9.21
N GLY A 175 -6.23 2.33 -8.69
CA GLY A 175 -4.94 2.84 -9.15
C GLY A 175 -4.62 4.19 -8.55
N GLY A 176 -3.53 4.78 -9.02
CA GLY A 176 -3.06 6.05 -8.53
C GLY A 176 -1.80 6.52 -9.22
N TYR A 177 -1.33 7.68 -8.80
CA TYR A 177 -0.06 8.22 -9.22
C TYR A 177 0.63 9.00 -8.10
N ILE A 178 1.95 9.09 -8.22
CA ILE A 178 2.82 9.99 -7.47
C ILE A 178 3.62 10.79 -8.49
N ILE A 179 3.56 12.12 -8.42
CA ILE A 179 4.28 13.05 -9.27
C ILE A 179 5.16 13.90 -8.37
N GLN A 180 6.45 13.95 -8.65
CA GLN A 180 7.45 14.62 -7.83
C GLN A 180 8.24 15.64 -8.63
N LEU A 181 8.41 16.82 -8.02
CA LEU A 181 9.30 17.84 -8.57
C LEU A 181 10.76 17.51 -8.24
N LEU A 182 11.61 17.69 -9.23
CA LEU A 182 13.06 17.61 -9.06
C LEU A 182 13.66 19.01 -8.81
N PRO A 183 14.86 19.08 -8.20
CA PRO A 183 15.49 20.36 -7.91
C PRO A 183 15.66 21.21 -9.15
N GLY A 184 15.29 22.49 -9.06
CA GLY A 184 15.38 23.44 -10.16
C GLY A 184 14.10 23.62 -10.98
N ALA A 185 13.03 22.91 -10.63
CA ALA A 185 11.71 23.13 -11.22
C ALA A 185 11.22 24.56 -10.90
N SER A 186 10.63 25.21 -11.90
CA SER A 186 10.08 26.57 -11.78
C SER A 186 8.61 26.53 -11.34
N ASP A 187 8.10 27.65 -10.83
CA ASP A 187 6.72 27.74 -10.32
C ASP A 187 5.67 27.44 -11.40
N ASP A 188 5.94 27.77 -12.68
CA ASP A 188 5.05 27.44 -13.78
C ASP A 188 4.86 25.93 -14.00
N ILE A 189 5.82 25.11 -13.61
CA ILE A 189 5.71 23.66 -13.63
C ILE A 189 4.68 23.20 -12.59
N ILE A 190 4.67 23.80 -11.40
CA ILE A 190 3.68 23.52 -10.36
C ILE A 190 2.27 23.84 -10.85
N ASP A 191 2.06 25.03 -11.41
CA ASP A 191 0.76 25.45 -11.94
C ASP A 191 0.22 24.49 -13.01
N LYS A 192 1.09 24.02 -13.91
CA LYS A 192 0.73 23.03 -14.94
C LYS A 192 0.34 21.67 -14.33
N ILE A 193 1.09 21.18 -13.32
CA ILE A 193 0.75 19.92 -12.64
C ILE A 193 -0.60 20.06 -11.93
N GLU A 194 -0.83 21.14 -11.20
CA GLU A 194 -2.09 21.38 -10.51
C GLU A 194 -3.26 21.45 -11.50
N ALA A 195 -3.10 22.13 -12.62
CA ALA A 195 -4.11 22.18 -13.68
C ALA A 195 -4.40 20.77 -14.24
N GLY A 196 -3.37 19.95 -14.43
CA GLY A 196 -3.51 18.56 -14.88
C GLY A 196 -4.22 17.66 -13.85
N VAL A 197 -3.88 17.78 -12.59
CA VAL A 197 -4.57 17.07 -11.48
C VAL A 197 -6.06 17.43 -11.45
N HIS A 198 -6.39 18.73 -11.54
CA HIS A 198 -7.77 19.17 -11.59
C HIS A 198 -8.52 18.68 -12.83
N ARG A 199 -7.86 18.63 -13.98
CA ARG A 199 -8.44 18.16 -15.27
C ARG A 199 -8.84 16.69 -15.19
N VAL A 200 -8.00 15.83 -14.62
CA VAL A 200 -8.27 14.40 -14.47
C VAL A 200 -9.30 14.14 -13.37
N GLY A 201 -9.25 14.87 -12.28
CA GLY A 201 -10.16 14.73 -11.15
C GLY A 201 -10.02 13.36 -10.46
N SER A 202 -11.10 12.56 -10.51
CA SER A 202 -11.11 11.25 -9.84
C SER A 202 -10.32 10.19 -10.62
N VAL A 203 -9.22 9.70 -10.04
CA VAL A 203 -8.40 8.62 -10.60
C VAL A 203 -9.22 7.36 -10.86
N SER A 204 -10.07 6.95 -9.91
CA SER A 204 -10.88 5.73 -10.07
C SER A 204 -11.85 5.82 -11.23
N HIS A 205 -12.47 6.98 -11.47
CA HIS A 205 -13.36 7.18 -12.62
C HIS A 205 -12.58 7.28 -13.94
N ALA A 206 -11.39 7.87 -13.93
CA ALA A 206 -10.54 7.92 -15.13
C ALA A 206 -10.11 6.51 -15.57
N LEU A 207 -9.74 5.65 -14.62
CA LEU A 207 -9.42 4.25 -14.88
C LEU A 207 -10.65 3.42 -15.30
N GLU A 208 -11.80 3.63 -14.65
CA GLU A 208 -13.08 3.02 -15.07
C GLU A 208 -13.45 3.42 -16.50
N GLY A 209 -13.15 4.66 -16.88
CA GLY A 209 -13.32 5.20 -18.25
C GLY A 209 -12.37 4.61 -19.28
N GLY A 210 -11.43 3.72 -18.88
CA GLY A 210 -10.56 2.96 -19.77
C GLY A 210 -9.12 3.48 -19.88
N LEU A 211 -8.70 4.47 -19.07
CA LEU A 211 -7.29 4.84 -18.99
C LEU A 211 -6.50 3.73 -18.28
N ASP A 212 -5.32 3.39 -18.83
CA ASP A 212 -4.28 2.61 -18.15
C ASP A 212 -3.31 3.52 -17.38
N GLY A 213 -2.26 2.95 -16.80
CA GLY A 213 -1.28 3.70 -16.03
C GLY A 213 -0.55 4.77 -16.86
N GLU A 214 -0.19 4.46 -18.11
CA GLU A 214 0.40 5.44 -19.02
C GLU A 214 -0.60 6.52 -19.41
N GLY A 215 -1.81 6.14 -19.78
CA GLY A 215 -2.90 7.07 -20.14
C GLY A 215 -3.21 8.04 -19.00
N LEU A 216 -3.18 7.56 -17.76
CA LEU A 216 -3.37 8.39 -16.56
C LEU A 216 -2.25 9.43 -16.42
N LEU A 217 -0.97 9.03 -16.54
CA LEU A 217 0.15 9.98 -16.49
C LEU A 217 0.11 10.99 -17.64
N ARG A 218 -0.18 10.55 -18.88
CA ARG A 218 -0.31 11.43 -20.04
C ARG A 218 -1.48 12.42 -19.91
N ALA A 219 -2.56 12.02 -19.24
CA ALA A 219 -3.69 12.90 -18.99
C ALA A 219 -3.36 13.98 -17.95
N VAL A 220 -2.71 13.62 -16.83
CA VAL A 220 -2.31 14.58 -15.81
C VAL A 220 -1.19 15.49 -16.29
N LEU A 221 -0.19 14.94 -16.99
CA LEU A 221 0.99 15.66 -17.47
C LEU A 221 0.88 16.05 -18.95
N SER A 222 -0.34 16.33 -19.45
CA SER A 222 -0.57 16.64 -20.86
C SER A 222 0.09 17.93 -21.36
N ASP A 223 0.49 18.82 -20.45
CA ASP A 223 1.19 20.06 -20.76
C ASP A 223 2.73 19.88 -20.81
N PHE A 224 3.20 18.63 -20.71
CA PHE A 224 4.60 18.26 -20.72
C PHE A 224 4.90 17.24 -21.83
N ASP A 225 6.14 17.26 -22.33
CA ASP A 225 6.67 16.17 -23.15
C ASP A 225 7.10 15.03 -22.19
N LEU A 226 6.31 13.95 -22.17
CA LEU A 226 6.44 12.86 -21.22
C LEU A 226 7.11 11.63 -21.85
N GLU A 227 8.23 11.22 -21.28
CA GLU A 227 8.96 9.99 -21.64
C GLU A 227 8.61 8.86 -20.67
N ILE A 228 8.15 7.73 -21.21
CA ILE A 228 7.93 6.51 -20.42
C ILE A 228 9.26 5.78 -20.28
N LEU A 229 9.69 5.57 -19.04
CA LEU A 229 10.97 4.96 -18.73
C LEU A 229 10.87 3.44 -18.57
N GLU A 230 9.81 2.98 -17.91
CA GLU A 230 9.64 1.56 -17.57
C GLU A 230 8.17 1.22 -17.34
N LYS A 231 7.82 -0.03 -17.66
CA LYS A 231 6.54 -0.65 -17.30
C LYS A 231 6.78 -2.08 -16.87
N HIS A 232 6.16 -2.49 -15.77
CA HIS A 232 6.22 -3.86 -15.32
C HIS A 232 4.97 -4.26 -14.53
N PRO A 233 4.61 -5.56 -14.51
CA PRO A 233 3.44 -6.03 -13.78
C PRO A 233 3.67 -5.98 -12.27
N VAL A 234 2.57 -5.80 -11.53
CA VAL A 234 2.54 -5.90 -10.06
C VAL A 234 1.42 -6.80 -9.60
N GLU A 235 1.55 -7.39 -8.43
CA GLU A 235 0.52 -8.26 -7.87
C GLU A 235 0.47 -8.21 -6.34
N TYR A 236 -0.64 -8.72 -5.80
CA TYR A 236 -0.71 -9.05 -4.38
C TYR A 236 0.06 -10.35 -4.13
N ARG A 237 1.23 -10.27 -3.48
CA ARG A 237 2.15 -11.38 -3.29
C ARG A 237 2.52 -11.55 -1.81
N CYS A 238 2.18 -12.68 -1.22
CA CYS A 238 2.60 -13.04 0.12
C CYS A 238 3.83 -13.96 0.08
N TYR A 239 4.84 -13.65 0.88
CA TYR A 239 6.08 -14.41 1.00
C TYR A 239 6.13 -15.29 2.25
N CYS A 240 4.98 -15.63 2.87
CA CYS A 240 4.96 -16.53 4.00
C CYS A 240 5.38 -17.95 3.58
N SER A 241 6.10 -18.62 4.44
CA SER A 241 6.52 -20.01 4.27
C SER A 241 6.53 -20.71 5.62
N ARG A 242 6.51 -22.06 5.60
CA ARG A 242 6.62 -22.83 6.83
C ARG A 242 7.87 -22.45 7.61
N ASP A 243 9.01 -22.28 6.94
CA ASP A 243 10.28 -21.89 7.57
C ASP A 243 10.22 -20.54 8.28
N ARG A 244 9.52 -19.55 7.69
CA ARG A 244 9.32 -18.23 8.33
C ARG A 244 8.44 -18.35 9.58
N VAL A 245 7.38 -19.14 9.51
CA VAL A 245 6.47 -19.38 10.64
C VAL A 245 7.18 -20.17 11.74
N THR A 246 7.98 -21.18 11.37
CA THR A 246 8.82 -21.94 12.32
C THR A 246 9.79 -21.01 13.07
N ARG A 247 10.46 -20.11 12.36
CA ARG A 247 11.35 -19.11 13.02
C ARG A 247 10.58 -18.19 13.97
N ALA A 248 9.35 -17.82 13.65
CA ALA A 248 8.51 -17.04 14.55
C ALA A 248 8.17 -17.81 15.83
N LEU A 249 7.85 -19.12 15.74
CA LEU A 249 7.68 -20.00 16.90
C LEU A 249 8.94 -20.08 17.75
N ILE A 250 10.09 -20.27 17.13
CA ILE A 250 11.39 -20.31 17.83
C ILE A 250 11.66 -18.97 18.55
N SER A 251 11.30 -17.84 17.95
CA SER A 251 11.51 -16.50 18.53
C SER A 251 10.66 -16.21 19.76
N MET A 252 9.60 -16.98 20.02
CA MET A 252 8.83 -16.87 21.27
C MET A 252 9.67 -17.29 22.50
N GLY A 253 10.64 -18.15 22.29
CA GLY A 253 11.48 -18.67 23.38
C GLY A 253 11.00 -20.02 23.92
N ARG A 254 11.91 -20.68 24.62
CA ARG A 254 11.72 -22.06 25.11
C ARG A 254 10.57 -22.20 26.12
N GLU A 255 10.41 -21.21 26.99
CA GLU A 255 9.37 -21.24 28.04
C GLU A 255 7.96 -21.14 27.44
N GLU A 256 7.73 -20.18 26.55
CA GLU A 256 6.43 -19.98 25.92
C GLU A 256 6.07 -21.13 24.97
N LEU A 257 7.04 -21.66 24.23
CA LEU A 257 6.83 -22.83 23.38
C LEU A 257 6.49 -24.07 24.22
N SER A 258 7.14 -24.26 25.37
CA SER A 258 6.84 -25.36 26.30
C SER A 258 5.43 -25.24 26.89
N SER A 259 5.01 -24.04 27.29
CA SER A 259 3.65 -23.77 27.78
C SER A 259 2.61 -24.07 26.70
N LEU A 260 2.85 -23.62 25.47
CA LEU A 260 1.96 -23.89 24.33
C LEU A 260 1.77 -25.39 24.10
N ILE A 261 2.85 -26.18 24.18
CA ILE A 261 2.80 -27.66 24.04
C ILE A 261 1.97 -28.28 25.16
N GLN A 262 2.17 -27.82 26.40
CA GLN A 262 1.45 -28.38 27.58
C GLN A 262 -0.04 -28.03 27.57
N ASP A 263 -0.36 -26.79 27.19
CA ASP A 263 -1.73 -26.25 27.28
C ASP A 263 -2.60 -26.67 26.10
N GLN A 264 -2.06 -26.69 24.88
CA GLN A 264 -2.81 -26.91 23.66
C GLN A 264 -2.44 -28.18 22.90
N GLY A 265 -1.20 -28.67 23.03
CA GLY A 265 -0.69 -29.84 22.33
C GLY A 265 -0.57 -29.70 20.82
N GLN A 266 -0.92 -28.56 20.24
CA GLN A 266 -0.81 -28.21 18.81
C GLN A 266 -0.80 -26.70 18.65
N ALA A 267 -0.44 -26.22 17.45
CA ALA A 267 -0.52 -24.81 17.11
C ALA A 267 -0.99 -24.60 15.67
N ASP A 268 -1.95 -23.71 15.50
CA ASP A 268 -2.42 -23.21 14.22
C ASP A 268 -2.04 -21.75 14.09
N LEU A 269 -1.11 -21.47 13.16
CA LEU A 269 -0.67 -20.10 12.91
C LEU A 269 -1.21 -19.62 11.58
N THR A 270 -2.02 -18.57 11.64
CA THR A 270 -2.61 -17.94 10.45
C THR A 270 -1.73 -16.78 10.00
N CYS A 271 -1.39 -16.75 8.72
CA CYS A 271 -0.66 -15.61 8.13
C CYS A 271 -1.60 -14.42 7.99
N GLN A 272 -1.29 -13.30 8.64
CA GLN A 272 -2.09 -12.07 8.58
C GLN A 272 -2.20 -11.45 7.18
N PHE A 273 -1.33 -11.84 6.22
CA PHE A 273 -1.34 -11.29 4.87
C PHE A 273 -2.12 -12.14 3.85
N CYS A 274 -2.30 -13.44 4.08
CA CYS A 274 -2.94 -14.30 3.08
C CYS A 274 -3.85 -15.38 3.67
N ASP A 275 -4.09 -15.33 4.97
CA ASP A 275 -4.94 -16.24 5.74
C ASP A 275 -4.58 -17.72 5.65
N LYS A 276 -3.38 -18.02 5.10
CA LYS A 276 -2.87 -19.39 5.07
C LYS A 276 -2.59 -19.87 6.49
N ILE A 277 -3.16 -21.05 6.83
CA ILE A 277 -2.97 -21.68 8.12
C ILE A 277 -1.80 -22.67 8.06
N TYR A 278 -0.93 -22.63 9.05
CA TYR A 278 0.20 -23.55 9.24
C TYR A 278 -0.04 -24.35 10.51
N HIS A 279 -0.30 -25.63 10.34
CA HIS A 279 -0.52 -26.57 11.45
C HIS A 279 0.80 -27.13 11.96
N TYR A 280 0.95 -27.20 13.27
CA TYR A 280 2.05 -27.87 13.97
C TYR A 280 1.45 -28.85 14.97
N SER A 281 1.77 -30.16 14.82
CA SER A 281 1.40 -31.18 15.79
C SER A 281 2.28 -31.07 17.03
N LYS A 282 1.88 -31.78 18.10
CA LYS A 282 2.63 -31.87 19.35
C LYS A 282 4.07 -32.31 19.11
N GLU A 283 4.25 -33.39 18.33
CA GLU A 283 5.55 -33.96 18.00
C GLU A 283 6.45 -32.97 17.25
N GLN A 284 5.86 -32.17 16.34
CA GLN A 284 6.60 -31.14 15.61
C GLN A 284 7.04 -29.99 16.53
N LEU A 285 6.17 -29.59 17.47
CA LEU A 285 6.53 -28.54 18.46
C LEU A 285 7.58 -29.04 19.45
N GLU A 286 7.48 -30.31 19.92
CA GLU A 286 8.48 -30.94 20.79
C GLU A 286 9.83 -31.07 20.08
N GLN A 287 9.83 -31.41 18.79
CA GLN A 287 11.07 -31.43 18.00
C GLN A 287 11.70 -30.03 17.92
N LEU A 288 10.91 -28.98 17.61
CA LEU A 288 11.41 -27.60 17.61
C LEU A 288 11.99 -27.19 18.96
N LEU A 289 11.31 -27.56 20.05
CA LEU A 289 11.80 -27.28 21.40
C LEU A 289 13.13 -27.97 21.71
N ALA A 290 13.35 -29.17 21.17
CA ALA A 290 14.61 -29.93 21.34
C ALA A 290 15.78 -29.34 20.54
N GLU A 291 15.49 -28.71 19.38
CA GLU A 291 16.48 -28.07 18.50
C GLU A 291 16.89 -26.65 18.95
N MET A 292 16.16 -26.03 19.88
CA MET A 292 16.46 -24.73 20.51
C MET A 292 17.47 -24.86 21.64
#